data_3397913930a3a430bbad0b63211926b8
#
_entry.id   3397913930a3a430bbad0b63211926b8
#
_cell.length_a   1.000
_cell.length_b   1.000
_cell.length_c   1.000
_cell.angle_alpha   90.00
_cell.angle_beta   90.00
_cell.angle_gamma   90.00
#
_symmetry.space_group_name_H-M   'P 1'
#
loop_
_entity.id
_entity.type
_entity.pdbx_description
1 polymer ?
#
loop_
_entity_poly.entity_id
_entity_poly.type
_entity_poly.pdbx_seq_one_letter_code
_entity_poly.pdbx_strand_id
1 'polypeptide(L)'
;MRNLEKEQRLGRNGIENLCIKPTFNYCTGEEQFTFFKLPKCLIDDACFWGLSIDAKLLYAIFLDRVSLSIKNGWVDENGRVFIYYSVIKICEILNCGTQKACKLLDELETFGALERRRQGLGKPNRLYLKKVF
;
A
#
# COMPACT_ATOMS: atom_id res chain seq x y z
N MET A 1 13.99 18.54 17.14
CA MET A 1 13.08 17.63 17.08
C MET A 1 13.60 16.31 17.25
N ARG A 2 13.04 15.43 17.87
CA ARG A 2 13.61 14.20 18.07
C ARG A 2 12.95 13.17 17.34
N ASN A 3 13.42 12.09 17.22
CA ASN A 3 12.87 11.03 16.46
C ASN A 3 12.29 10.04 17.31
N LEU A 4 11.36 10.36 18.05
CA LEU A 4 10.74 9.42 18.92
C LEU A 4 9.99 8.36 18.20
N GLU A 5 9.62 8.59 17.01
CA GLU A 5 8.85 7.61 16.35
C GLU A 5 9.56 6.32 16.20
N LYS A 6 10.85 6.36 16.19
CA LYS A 6 11.52 5.15 15.97
C LYS A 6 11.42 4.23 17.11
N GLU A 7 11.26 4.77 18.26
CA GLU A 7 11.20 3.90 19.37
C GLU A 7 9.87 3.36 19.61
N GLN A 8 8.88 3.90 19.00
CA GLN A 8 7.60 3.38 19.25
C GLN A 8 7.33 2.14 18.53
N ARG A 9 8.15 1.75 17.64
CA ARG A 9 7.80 0.62 16.92
C ARG A 9 8.44 -0.57 17.40
N LEU A 10 8.72 -0.70 18.57
CA LEU A 10 9.37 -1.85 18.97
C LEU A 10 8.43 -2.91 19.03
N GLY A 11 8.57 -3.86 19.03
CA GLY A 11 7.79 -4.84 19.37
C GLY A 11 6.54 -5.08 18.80
N ARG A 12 6.42 -5.40 17.70
CA ARG A 12 5.27 -5.79 17.28
C ARG A 12 4.88 -6.95 18.02
N ASN A 13 5.60 -7.58 18.78
CA ASN A 13 5.20 -8.71 19.51
C ASN A 13 4.57 -8.26 20.74
N GLY A 14 4.32 -7.15 20.80
CA GLY A 14 3.59 -6.70 21.87
C GLY A 14 4.32 -6.47 23.07
N ILE A 15 5.48 -6.50 23.06
CA ILE A 15 6.09 -6.38 24.21
C ILE A 15 6.26 -5.06 24.50
N GLU A 16 6.74 -4.32 24.17
CA GLU A 16 6.97 -3.19 24.66
C GLU A 16 6.27 -2.26 24.13
N ASN A 17 5.67 -1.99 23.72
CA ASN A 17 4.92 -1.07 23.32
C ASN A 17 5.02 0.15 24.02
N LEU A 18 5.94 0.69 24.22
CA LEU A 18 6.08 1.83 24.81
C LEU A 18 5.54 2.82 23.95
N CYS A 19 4.45 3.16 23.91
CA CYS A 19 3.91 4.10 23.11
C CYS A 19 4.25 5.44 23.54
N ILE A 20 5.30 5.96 23.28
CA ILE A 20 5.63 7.31 23.59
C ILE A 20 5.13 8.16 22.48
N LYS A 21 4.26 9.09 22.75
CA LYS A 21 3.75 9.94 21.72
C LYS A 21 4.78 10.94 21.27
N PRO A 22 4.96 11.09 19.99
CA PRO A 22 5.92 12.07 19.48
C PRO A 22 5.41 13.49 19.69
N THR A 23 6.32 14.43 19.68
CA THR A 23 5.94 15.85 19.78
C THR A 23 5.85 16.41 18.39
N PHE A 24 4.77 17.06 18.08
CA PHE A 24 4.57 17.61 16.75
C PHE A 24 4.60 19.14 16.79
N ASN A 25 5.23 19.70 15.78
CA ASN A 25 5.28 21.15 15.64
C ASN A 25 4.31 21.55 14.53
N TYR A 26 4.07 22.85 14.42
CA TYR A 26 3.19 23.34 13.37
C TYR A 26 3.88 23.32 12.03
N CYS A 27 3.14 23.07 10.97
CA CYS A 27 3.68 23.13 9.64
C CYS A 27 3.92 24.57 9.25
N THR A 28 5.03 24.84 8.60
CA THR A 28 5.35 26.18 8.15
C THR A 28 5.27 26.34 6.64
N GLY A 29 5.10 25.23 5.93
CA GLY A 29 5.04 25.30 4.47
C GLY A 29 6.38 25.08 3.80
N GLU A 30 7.43 24.89 4.59
CA GLU A 30 8.73 24.69 3.98
C GLU A 30 9.25 23.29 4.20
N GLU A 31 8.46 22.43 4.77
CA GLU A 31 8.92 21.08 5.09
C GLU A 31 9.03 20.23 3.86
N GLN A 32 9.95 19.28 3.89
CA GLN A 32 10.09 18.33 2.83
C GLN A 32 9.77 16.95 3.36
N PHE A 33 9.05 16.18 2.61
CA PHE A 33 8.67 14.84 3.05
C PHE A 33 8.34 13.97 1.84
N THR A 34 8.33 12.68 2.06
CA THR A 34 7.91 11.74 1.03
C THR A 34 6.43 11.40 1.27
N PHE A 35 5.76 10.96 0.24
CA PHE A 35 4.35 10.68 0.34
C PHE A 35 3.91 9.64 -0.67
N PHE A 36 2.83 8.96 -0.37
CA PHE A 36 2.19 8.11 -1.34
C PHE A 36 1.14 8.94 -2.07
N LYS A 37 0.94 8.65 -3.35
CA LYS A 37 -0.03 9.40 -4.14
C LYS A 37 -1.36 8.68 -4.10
N LEU A 38 -2.37 9.34 -3.60
CA LEU A 38 -3.72 8.78 -3.59
C LEU A 38 -4.53 9.55 -4.62
N PRO A 39 -4.99 8.90 -5.69
CA PRO A 39 -5.79 9.59 -6.69
C PRO A 39 -7.04 10.19 -6.05
N LYS A 40 -7.30 11.46 -6.32
CA LYS A 40 -8.42 12.14 -5.70
C LYS A 40 -9.74 11.50 -6.04
N CYS A 41 -9.87 10.88 -7.21
CA CYS A 41 -11.12 10.26 -7.61
C CYS A 41 -11.53 9.14 -6.66
N LEU A 42 -10.59 8.50 -5.98
CA LEU A 42 -10.95 7.46 -5.02
C LEU A 42 -11.73 8.04 -3.84
N ILE A 43 -11.55 9.32 -3.57
CA ILE A 43 -12.26 9.98 -2.48
C ILE A 43 -13.47 10.75 -3.01
N ASP A 44 -13.30 11.47 -4.12
CA ASP A 44 -14.32 12.38 -4.59
C ASP A 44 -15.40 11.75 -5.46
N ASP A 45 -15.08 10.70 -6.17
CA ASP A 45 -16.01 10.15 -7.14
C ASP A 45 -16.90 9.10 -6.49
N ALA A 46 -18.19 9.24 -6.68
CA ALA A 46 -19.16 8.34 -6.08
C ALA A 46 -19.00 6.90 -6.51
N CYS A 47 -18.43 6.64 -7.68
CA CYS A 47 -18.29 5.26 -8.12
C CYS A 47 -17.32 4.47 -7.24
N PHE A 48 -16.50 5.15 -6.43
CA PHE A 48 -15.56 4.44 -5.56
C PHE A 48 -16.06 4.42 -4.10
N TRP A 49 -17.29 4.86 -3.84
CA TRP A 49 -17.77 4.89 -2.48
C TRP A 49 -17.92 3.50 -1.86
N GLY A 50 -18.07 2.48 -2.69
CA GLY A 50 -18.18 1.12 -2.17
C GLY A 50 -16.85 0.50 -1.79
N LEU A 51 -15.74 1.17 -2.10
CA LEU A 51 -14.43 0.64 -1.78
C LEU A 51 -14.03 1.14 -0.40
N SER A 52 -13.52 0.26 0.44
CA SER A 52 -13.17 0.66 1.80
C SER A 52 -11.98 1.61 1.79
N ILE A 53 -11.85 2.38 2.86
CA ILE A 53 -10.75 3.32 3.00
C ILE A 53 -9.42 2.57 3.01
N ASP A 54 -9.39 1.42 3.68
CA ASP A 54 -8.16 0.63 3.74
C ASP A 54 -7.76 0.14 2.36
N ALA A 55 -8.73 -0.24 1.53
CA ALA A 55 -8.42 -0.68 0.17
C ALA A 55 -7.92 0.48 -0.67
N LYS A 56 -8.45 1.68 -0.48
CA LYS A 56 -7.96 2.86 -1.19
C LYS A 56 -6.53 3.17 -0.78
N LEU A 57 -6.21 2.99 0.48
CA LEU A 57 -4.85 3.20 0.95
C LEU A 57 -3.92 2.16 0.34
N LEU A 58 -4.35 0.91 0.29
CA LEU A 58 -3.53 -0.13 -0.32
C LEU A 58 -3.30 0.15 -1.80
N TYR A 59 -4.29 0.70 -2.48
CA TYR A 59 -4.14 1.07 -3.89
C TYR A 59 -3.03 2.12 -4.04
N ALA A 60 -2.99 3.12 -3.16
CA ALA A 60 -1.95 4.16 -3.21
C ALA A 60 -0.56 3.56 -2.97
N ILE A 61 -0.47 2.58 -2.08
CA ILE A 61 0.80 1.91 -1.80
C ILE A 61 1.25 1.12 -3.02
N PHE A 62 0.33 0.43 -3.67
CA PHE A 62 0.65 -0.31 -4.89
C PHE A 62 1.04 0.62 -6.03
N LEU A 63 0.40 1.78 -6.12
CA LEU A 63 0.72 2.74 -7.17
C LEU A 63 2.16 3.24 -7.04
N ASP A 64 2.61 3.43 -5.81
CA ASP A 64 3.98 3.80 -5.56
C ASP A 64 4.93 2.70 -6.06
N ARG A 65 4.57 1.45 -5.86
CA ARG A 65 5.40 0.33 -6.28
C ARG A 65 5.42 0.21 -7.81
N VAL A 66 4.36 0.62 -8.49
CA VAL A 66 4.31 0.59 -9.95
C VAL A 66 5.41 1.47 -10.52
N SER A 67 5.62 2.64 -9.93
CA SER A 67 6.68 3.53 -10.40
C SER A 67 8.05 2.87 -10.31
N LEU A 68 8.28 2.11 -9.25
CA LEU A 68 9.54 1.42 -9.08
C LEU A 68 9.67 0.27 -10.08
N SER A 69 8.57 -0.43 -10.34
CA SER A 69 8.59 -1.53 -11.29
C SER A 69 8.92 -1.06 -12.69
N ILE A 70 8.45 0.11 -13.07
CA ILE A 70 8.76 0.66 -14.37
C ILE A 70 10.28 0.87 -14.47
N LYS A 71 10.89 1.38 -13.42
CA LYS A 71 12.33 1.59 -13.45
C LYS A 71 13.08 0.29 -13.50
N ASN A 72 12.53 -0.77 -12.93
CA ASN A 72 13.19 -2.07 -12.92
C ASN A 72 12.88 -2.90 -14.16
N GLY A 73 12.06 -2.39 -15.05
CA GLY A 73 11.73 -3.11 -16.27
C GLY A 73 10.76 -4.25 -16.07
N TRP A 74 9.97 -4.25 -15.01
CA TRP A 74 9.02 -5.33 -14.76
C TRP A 74 7.76 -5.11 -15.60
N VAL A 75 7.86 -5.45 -16.85
CA VAL A 75 6.80 -5.26 -17.81
C VAL A 75 6.64 -6.59 -18.55
N ASP A 76 5.43 -7.00 -18.79
CA ASP A 76 5.18 -8.28 -19.47
C ASP A 76 5.23 -8.09 -20.99
N GLU A 77 4.98 -9.18 -21.72
CA GLU A 77 5.11 -9.14 -23.16
C GLU A 77 4.04 -8.25 -23.81
N ASN A 78 3.00 -7.90 -23.09
CA ASN A 78 1.98 -7.02 -23.62
C ASN A 78 2.19 -5.57 -23.21
N GLY A 79 3.31 -5.25 -22.60
CA GLY A 79 3.59 -3.89 -22.18
C GLY A 79 2.92 -3.50 -20.88
N ARG A 80 2.40 -4.46 -20.12
CA ARG A 80 1.71 -4.13 -18.87
C ARG A 80 2.67 -4.23 -17.71
N VAL A 81 2.69 -3.22 -16.89
CA VAL A 81 3.55 -3.18 -15.70
C VAL A 81 2.96 -4.03 -14.61
N PHE A 82 3.77 -4.86 -13.97
CA PHE A 82 3.30 -5.64 -12.85
C PHE A 82 4.18 -5.40 -11.64
N ILE A 83 3.68 -5.73 -10.45
CA ILE A 83 4.44 -5.61 -9.23
C ILE A 83 4.37 -6.91 -8.47
N TYR A 84 5.33 -7.10 -7.57
CA TYR A 84 5.30 -8.19 -6.62
C TYR A 84 5.11 -7.58 -5.25
N TYR A 85 4.13 -8.09 -4.51
CA TYR A 85 3.89 -7.56 -3.19
C TYR A 85 3.28 -8.69 -2.35
N SER A 86 3.99 -9.16 -1.37
CA SER A 86 3.54 -10.31 -0.61
C SER A 86 2.50 -9.92 0.43
N VAL A 87 1.71 -10.90 0.86
CA VAL A 87 0.74 -10.67 1.92
C VAL A 87 1.45 -10.24 3.19
N ILE A 88 2.63 -10.80 3.46
CA ILE A 88 3.39 -10.44 4.64
C ILE A 88 3.77 -8.96 4.60
N LYS A 89 4.16 -8.46 3.43
CA LYS A 89 4.50 -7.06 3.33
C LYS A 89 3.29 -6.17 3.54
N ILE A 90 2.13 -6.58 3.07
CA ILE A 90 0.90 -5.82 3.30
C ILE A 90 0.62 -5.77 4.80
N CYS A 91 0.77 -6.90 5.48
CA CYS A 91 0.56 -6.92 6.92
C CYS A 91 1.50 -5.97 7.64
N GLU A 92 2.73 -5.90 7.18
CA GLU A 92 3.70 -5.03 7.82
C GLU A 92 3.40 -3.56 7.59
N ILE A 93 3.09 -3.19 6.37
CA ILE A 93 2.91 -1.78 6.06
C ILE A 93 1.58 -1.24 6.59
N LEU A 94 0.55 -2.06 6.63
CA LEU A 94 -0.74 -1.64 7.13
C LEU A 94 -0.95 -2.02 8.60
N ASN A 95 0.01 -2.75 9.18
CA ASN A 95 -0.09 -3.18 10.56
C ASN A 95 -1.38 -3.93 10.79
N CYS A 96 -1.63 -4.94 9.99
CA CYS A 96 -2.84 -5.74 10.08
C CYS A 96 -2.51 -7.21 9.98
N GLY A 97 -3.50 -8.06 10.21
CA GLY A 97 -3.30 -9.50 10.12
C GLY A 97 -3.48 -10.03 8.71
N THR A 98 -3.18 -11.30 8.53
CA THR A 98 -3.23 -11.93 7.23
C THR A 98 -4.65 -11.93 6.65
N GLN A 99 -5.64 -12.16 7.49
CA GLN A 99 -7.00 -12.19 6.98
C GLN A 99 -7.42 -10.84 6.41
N LYS A 100 -7.07 -9.76 7.08
CA LYS A 100 -7.42 -8.45 6.58
C LYS A 100 -6.66 -8.13 5.31
N ALA A 101 -5.38 -8.50 5.23
CA ALA A 101 -4.60 -8.26 4.03
C ALA A 101 -5.20 -8.99 2.84
N CYS A 102 -5.58 -10.24 3.01
CA CYS A 102 -6.20 -11.01 1.94
C CYS A 102 -7.55 -10.44 1.55
N LYS A 103 -8.31 -9.97 2.54
CA LYS A 103 -9.61 -9.39 2.24
C LYS A 103 -9.47 -8.12 1.43
N LEU A 104 -8.45 -7.31 1.71
CA LEU A 104 -8.24 -6.08 0.97
C LEU A 104 -7.82 -6.38 -0.47
N LEU A 105 -7.00 -7.40 -0.67
CA LEU A 105 -6.63 -7.81 -2.01
C LEU A 105 -7.86 -8.28 -2.79
N ASP A 106 -8.71 -9.06 -2.14
CA ASP A 106 -9.93 -9.53 -2.77
C ASP A 106 -10.86 -8.37 -3.09
N GLU A 107 -10.92 -7.39 -2.21
CA GLU A 107 -11.76 -6.24 -2.42
C GLU A 107 -11.32 -5.44 -3.64
N LEU A 108 -10.03 -5.19 -3.77
CA LEU A 108 -9.51 -4.46 -4.92
C LEU A 108 -9.72 -5.25 -6.21
N GLU A 109 -9.55 -6.56 -6.15
CA GLU A 109 -9.72 -7.37 -7.32
C GLU A 109 -11.20 -7.45 -7.74
N THR A 110 -12.09 -7.62 -6.78
CA THR A 110 -13.51 -7.67 -7.07
C THR A 110 -14.01 -6.34 -7.63
N PHE A 111 -13.47 -5.24 -7.12
CA PHE A 111 -13.85 -3.93 -7.61
C PHE A 111 -13.30 -3.68 -9.02
N GLY A 112 -12.31 -4.41 -9.44
CA GLY A 112 -11.73 -4.25 -10.77
C GLY A 112 -10.49 -3.39 -10.81
N ALA A 113 -9.96 -2.99 -9.67
CA ALA A 113 -8.78 -2.13 -9.62
C ALA A 113 -7.49 -2.91 -9.61
N LEU A 114 -7.54 -4.21 -9.43
CA LEU A 114 -6.36 -5.04 -9.33
C LEU A 114 -6.63 -6.38 -10.02
N GLU A 115 -5.60 -6.92 -10.65
CA GLU A 115 -5.69 -8.26 -11.22
C GLU A 115 -4.52 -9.06 -10.69
N ARG A 116 -4.77 -10.22 -10.12
CA ARG A 116 -3.71 -11.10 -9.65
C ARG A 116 -3.54 -12.23 -10.65
N ARG A 117 -2.31 -12.50 -11.03
CA ARG A 117 -2.05 -13.56 -11.98
C ARG A 117 -1.01 -14.51 -11.42
N ARG A 118 -1.38 -15.78 -11.36
CA ARG A 118 -0.46 -16.78 -10.83
C ARG A 118 0.56 -17.15 -11.87
N GLN A 119 1.79 -17.37 -11.43
CA GLN A 119 2.83 -17.78 -12.35
C GLN A 119 3.17 -19.25 -12.23
N GLY A 120 2.69 -19.94 -11.19
CA GLY A 120 2.97 -21.35 -11.01
C GLY A 120 3.48 -21.63 -9.62
N LEU A 121 3.75 -22.90 -9.35
CA LEU A 121 4.16 -23.29 -8.04
C LEU A 121 5.48 -22.68 -7.67
N GLY A 122 5.59 -22.19 -6.48
CA GLY A 122 6.82 -21.63 -5.98
C GLY A 122 7.16 -20.26 -6.50
N LYS A 123 6.30 -19.66 -7.31
CA LYS A 123 6.54 -18.33 -7.82
C LYS A 123 5.52 -17.36 -7.27
N PRO A 124 5.91 -16.11 -6.99
CA PRO A 124 4.95 -15.13 -6.49
C PRO A 124 3.94 -14.74 -7.57
N ASN A 125 2.77 -14.32 -7.16
CA ASN A 125 1.78 -13.84 -8.09
C ASN A 125 2.20 -12.49 -8.62
N ARG A 126 1.88 -12.24 -9.88
CA ARG A 126 2.04 -10.91 -10.44
C ARG A 126 0.78 -10.13 -10.13
N LEU A 127 0.96 -8.90 -9.70
CA LEU A 127 -0.17 -8.01 -9.43
C LEU A 127 -0.16 -6.91 -10.47
N TYR A 128 -1.28 -6.76 -11.16
CA TYR A 128 -1.43 -5.72 -12.17
C TYR A 128 -2.41 -4.70 -11.61
N LEU A 129 -1.93 -3.49 -11.38
CA LEU A 129 -2.78 -2.43 -10.87
C LEU A 129 -3.44 -1.75 -12.06
N LYS A 130 -4.75 -1.54 -11.98
CA LYS A 130 -5.46 -0.90 -13.07
C LYS A 130 -5.70 0.56 -12.75
N LYS A 131 -5.79 1.36 -13.78
CA LYS A 131 -5.99 2.78 -13.58
C LYS A 131 -7.40 3.06 -13.09
N VAL A 132 -7.50 3.86 -12.07
CA VAL A 132 -8.81 4.34 -11.60
C VAL A 132 -8.98 5.81 -11.93
N PHE A 133 -7.95 6.41 -12.52
CA PHE A 133 -7.95 7.83 -12.84
C PHE A 133 -7.81 8.06 -14.33
#